data_5a7819029799362bc4870c25dfc43819
#
_entry.id   5a7819029799362bc4870c25dfc43819
#
_cell.length_a   1.000
_cell.length_b   1.000
_cell.length_c   1.000
_cell.angle_alpha   90.00
_cell.angle_beta   90.00
_cell.angle_gamma   90.00
#
_symmetry.space_group_name_H-M   'P 1'
#
loop_
_entity.id
_entity.type
_entity.pdbx_description
1 polymer ?
#
loop_
_entity_poly.entity_id
_entity_poly.type
_entity_poly.pdbx_seq_one_letter_code
_entity_poly.pdbx_strand_id
1 'polypeptide(L)'
;MKKDFMSPKCFLNSKHNAVSPTGFGENGFDRPKMDIGDAQKLLESLKKNGLEGEDERALDIVRKIGRKRFMSYVEFYTIENTLGELVFIPGTTVDRIIDDIVFNKELCNSLSLSLSFFRKNLEPKLGSTISFWAESNSWSGIISEHGVNYMNRKCLEEASFEAIWMDYDMIFPREVARIIASEYGMDEYHFSQWLNIASYASGLSKKYNKLIDHVFLDEMKCPANLSKRFPLWNSKVNMIGNLVLALDYLNKVEEKHYDQSLEKEVWDLLAKYSINPNRIGFDGKDKMSGDVLVV
;
A
#
# COMPACT_ATOMS: atom_id res chain seq x y z
N MET A 1 -29.80 -23.15 19.68
CA MET A 1 -29.17 -23.17 18.35
C MET A 1 -27.65 -23.01 18.56
N LYS A 2 -26.91 -24.10 18.47
CA LYS A 2 -25.43 -24.07 18.54
C LYS A 2 -24.94 -23.53 17.21
N LYS A 3 -24.26 -22.37 17.20
CA LYS A 3 -23.49 -21.93 16.06
C LYS A 3 -22.22 -22.78 16.01
N ASP A 4 -22.10 -23.59 14.99
CA ASP A 4 -20.87 -24.32 14.69
C ASP A 4 -19.80 -23.32 14.34
N PHE A 5 -18.88 -23.10 15.28
CA PHE A 5 -17.65 -22.38 15.01
C PHE A 5 -16.80 -23.24 14.09
N MET A 6 -16.60 -22.80 12.85
CA MET A 6 -15.66 -23.40 11.93
C MET A 6 -14.28 -23.47 12.58
N SER A 7 -13.74 -24.67 12.65
CA SER A 7 -12.42 -24.95 13.21
C SER A 7 -11.34 -24.18 12.44
N PRO A 8 -10.37 -23.52 13.13
CA PRO A 8 -9.26 -22.80 12.53
C PRO A 8 -8.35 -23.65 11.61
N LYS A 9 -8.50 -24.97 11.62
CA LYS A 9 -7.75 -25.89 10.74
C LYS A 9 -7.97 -25.64 9.24
N CYS A 10 -9.04 -24.96 8.83
CA CYS A 10 -9.29 -24.66 7.42
C CYS A 10 -8.38 -23.56 6.86
N PHE A 11 -7.77 -22.73 7.70
CA PHE A 11 -6.92 -21.63 7.22
C PHE A 11 -5.44 -22.02 7.08
N LEU A 12 -4.98 -23.04 7.83
CA LEU A 12 -3.58 -23.48 7.79
C LEU A 12 -3.26 -24.45 6.65
N ASN A 13 -4.28 -24.98 5.94
CA ASN A 13 -4.09 -25.92 4.84
C ASN A 13 -4.28 -25.34 3.44
N SER A 14 -4.44 -24.04 3.28
CA SER A 14 -4.20 -23.44 1.99
C SER A 14 -2.70 -23.51 1.73
N LYS A 15 -2.27 -24.45 0.92
CA LYS A 15 -0.97 -24.46 0.23
C LYS A 15 -0.93 -23.25 -0.73
N HIS A 16 -1.04 -22.06 -0.21
CA HIS A 16 -0.48 -20.91 -0.88
C HIS A 16 1.01 -21.06 -0.68
N ASN A 17 1.70 -21.35 -1.77
CA ASN A 17 3.14 -21.29 -1.84
C ASN A 17 3.57 -20.04 -1.06
N ALA A 18 4.06 -20.24 0.16
CA ALA A 18 4.73 -19.24 0.93
C ALA A 18 5.95 -18.86 0.10
N VAL A 19 5.82 -17.81 -0.69
CA VAL A 19 6.95 -17.20 -1.37
C VAL A 19 7.78 -16.63 -0.23
N SER A 20 8.91 -17.28 0.02
CA SER A 20 9.94 -16.87 0.96
C SER A 20 10.12 -15.34 0.90
N PRO A 21 10.25 -14.63 2.04
CA PRO A 21 10.52 -13.18 2.06
C PRO A 21 11.76 -12.78 1.27
N THR A 22 12.72 -13.71 1.11
CA THR A 22 13.90 -13.57 0.25
C THR A 22 13.60 -13.72 -1.24
N GLY A 23 12.40 -14.13 -1.61
CA GLY A 23 11.92 -14.26 -3.00
C GLY A 23 11.30 -12.99 -3.59
N PHE A 24 11.26 -11.89 -2.85
CA PHE A 24 10.99 -10.55 -3.38
C PHE A 24 12.25 -9.96 -4.04
N GLY A 25 12.95 -10.78 -4.80
CA GLY A 25 13.89 -10.25 -5.75
C GLY A 25 13.14 -9.34 -6.72
N GLU A 26 13.82 -8.34 -7.18
CA GLU A 26 13.54 -7.35 -8.22
C GLU A 26 12.74 -7.86 -9.44
N ASN A 27 12.36 -9.13 -9.46
CA ASN A 27 11.97 -9.95 -10.59
C ASN A 27 10.48 -9.90 -10.98
N GLY A 28 9.60 -9.34 -10.19
CA GLY A 28 8.17 -9.31 -10.53
C GLY A 28 7.84 -8.31 -11.64
N PHE A 29 8.55 -7.18 -11.66
CA PHE A 29 8.38 -6.12 -12.65
C PHE A 29 9.29 -6.35 -13.88
N ASP A 30 10.46 -6.97 -13.69
CA ASP A 30 11.51 -7.05 -14.71
C ASP A 30 11.46 -8.32 -15.59
N ARG A 31 10.54 -9.26 -15.33
CA ARG A 31 10.33 -10.40 -16.23
C ARG A 31 9.53 -9.95 -17.46
N PRO A 32 10.05 -10.12 -18.68
CA PRO A 32 9.30 -9.84 -19.90
C PRO A 32 7.95 -10.56 -19.89
N LYS A 33 6.87 -9.82 -20.02
CA LYS A 33 5.49 -10.35 -20.05
C LYS A 33 4.85 -10.25 -21.42
N MET A 34 5.55 -9.61 -22.36
CA MET A 34 5.10 -9.41 -23.72
C MET A 34 6.29 -9.55 -24.68
N ASP A 35 6.05 -10.14 -25.85
CA ASP A 35 7.01 -10.16 -26.94
C ASP A 35 7.29 -8.74 -27.43
N ILE A 36 8.52 -8.51 -27.96
CA ILE A 36 8.94 -7.20 -28.43
C ILE A 36 8.09 -6.73 -29.61
N GLY A 37 7.75 -7.63 -30.53
CA GLY A 37 6.95 -7.31 -31.71
C GLY A 37 5.50 -6.95 -31.32
N ASP A 38 4.94 -7.59 -30.33
CA ASP A 38 3.59 -7.27 -29.82
C ASP A 38 3.58 -5.94 -29.06
N ALA A 39 4.63 -5.62 -28.32
CA ALA A 39 4.78 -4.33 -27.67
C ALA A 39 4.93 -3.19 -28.69
N GLN A 40 5.71 -3.40 -29.76
CA GLN A 40 5.84 -2.44 -30.86
C GLN A 40 4.50 -2.18 -31.53
N LYS A 41 3.78 -3.24 -31.93
CA LYS A 41 2.44 -3.12 -32.52
C LYS A 41 1.46 -2.36 -31.64
N LEU A 42 1.52 -2.59 -30.31
CA LEU A 42 0.67 -1.86 -29.38
C LEU A 42 0.98 -0.36 -29.38
N LEU A 43 2.26 0.01 -29.25
CA LEU A 43 2.68 1.42 -29.27
C LEU A 43 2.36 2.09 -30.61
N GLU A 44 2.61 1.42 -31.73
CA GLU A 44 2.23 1.92 -33.06
C GLU A 44 0.72 2.13 -33.23
N SER A 45 -0.10 1.22 -32.66
CA SER A 45 -1.55 1.37 -32.66
C SER A 45 -2.00 2.59 -31.86
N LEU A 46 -1.39 2.84 -30.69
CA LEU A 46 -1.71 4.01 -29.87
C LEU A 46 -1.28 5.32 -30.56
N LYS A 47 -0.13 5.33 -31.25
CA LYS A 47 0.31 6.47 -32.06
C LYS A 47 -0.64 6.78 -33.22
N LYS A 48 -1.14 5.77 -33.89
CA LYS A 48 -2.16 5.96 -34.95
C LYS A 48 -3.45 6.59 -34.41
N ASN A 49 -3.72 6.39 -33.13
CA ASN A 49 -4.86 6.99 -32.42
C ASN A 49 -4.53 8.34 -31.76
N GLY A 50 -3.39 8.95 -32.06
CA GLY A 50 -3.03 10.31 -31.66
C GLY A 50 -2.18 10.39 -30.37
N LEU A 51 -1.64 9.28 -29.85
CA LEU A 51 -0.69 9.35 -28.74
C LEU A 51 0.69 9.74 -29.26
N GLU A 52 1.22 10.87 -28.79
CA GLU A 52 2.54 11.37 -29.15
C GLU A 52 3.64 10.84 -28.24
N GLY A 53 4.91 10.85 -28.68
CA GLY A 53 6.09 10.55 -27.87
C GLY A 53 7.08 9.58 -28.48
N GLU A 54 8.24 9.41 -27.82
CA GLU A 54 9.34 8.54 -28.23
C GLU A 54 9.17 7.12 -27.67
N ASP A 55 9.71 6.12 -28.41
CA ASP A 55 9.31 4.73 -28.22
C ASP A 55 10.27 3.84 -27.44
N GLU A 56 11.57 4.18 -27.34
CA GLU A 56 12.56 3.21 -26.83
C GLU A 56 12.36 2.87 -25.36
N ARG A 57 12.22 3.90 -24.51
CA ARG A 57 11.96 3.72 -23.07
C ARG A 57 10.62 3.04 -22.83
N ALA A 58 9.61 3.44 -23.62
CA ALA A 58 8.27 2.88 -23.55
C ALA A 58 8.24 1.40 -23.89
N LEU A 59 8.95 1.00 -24.94
CA LEU A 59 8.98 -0.38 -25.42
C LEU A 59 9.47 -1.35 -24.33
N ASP A 60 10.57 -1.00 -23.64
CA ASP A 60 11.10 -1.84 -22.57
C ASP A 60 10.10 -1.97 -21.39
N ILE A 61 9.49 -0.88 -20.97
CA ILE A 61 8.52 -0.85 -19.87
C ILE A 61 7.26 -1.64 -20.24
N VAL A 62 6.70 -1.42 -21.44
CA VAL A 62 5.50 -2.13 -21.89
C VAL A 62 5.72 -3.65 -21.93
N ARG A 63 6.90 -4.10 -22.38
CA ARG A 63 7.28 -5.53 -22.35
C ARG A 63 7.29 -6.08 -20.93
N LYS A 64 7.88 -5.34 -19.99
CA LYS A 64 8.03 -5.77 -18.59
C LYS A 64 6.70 -5.86 -17.86
N ILE A 65 5.81 -4.86 -18.01
CA ILE A 65 4.54 -4.82 -17.29
C ILE A 65 3.39 -5.57 -17.99
N GLY A 66 3.48 -5.71 -19.31
CA GLY A 66 2.48 -6.37 -20.17
C GLY A 66 1.28 -5.48 -20.51
N ARG A 67 0.56 -5.90 -21.57
CA ARG A 67 -0.53 -5.11 -22.19
C ARG A 67 -1.59 -4.65 -21.20
N LYS A 68 -2.13 -5.57 -20.38
CA LYS A 68 -3.25 -5.25 -19.48
C LYS A 68 -2.89 -4.14 -18.50
N ARG A 69 -1.71 -4.22 -17.90
CA ARG A 69 -1.26 -3.23 -16.92
C ARG A 69 -0.93 -1.90 -17.60
N PHE A 70 -0.26 -1.92 -18.75
CA PHE A 70 0.01 -0.71 -19.51
C PHE A 70 -1.29 0.02 -19.89
N MET A 71 -2.27 -0.71 -20.42
CA MET A 71 -3.56 -0.13 -20.80
C MET A 71 -4.32 0.50 -19.62
N SER A 72 -4.19 0.01 -18.39
CA SER A 72 -4.82 0.64 -17.24
C SER A 72 -4.25 2.03 -16.89
N TYR A 73 -3.03 2.35 -17.35
CA TYR A 73 -2.49 3.72 -17.28
C TYR A 73 -2.96 4.54 -18.46
N VAL A 74 -3.00 3.95 -19.66
CA VAL A 74 -3.49 4.62 -20.88
C VAL A 74 -4.94 5.10 -20.70
N GLU A 75 -5.81 4.26 -20.11
CA GLU A 75 -7.22 4.57 -19.85
C GLU A 75 -7.40 5.85 -19.02
N PHE A 76 -6.50 6.15 -18.10
CA PHE A 76 -6.56 7.38 -17.31
C PHE A 76 -6.41 8.64 -18.19
N TYR A 77 -5.74 8.52 -19.32
CA TYR A 77 -5.47 9.61 -20.26
C TYR A 77 -6.43 9.64 -21.46
N THR A 78 -7.52 8.89 -21.38
CA THR A 78 -8.54 8.89 -22.43
C THR A 78 -9.85 9.46 -21.94
N ILE A 79 -10.55 10.18 -22.80
CA ILE A 79 -11.91 10.70 -22.57
C ILE A 79 -12.81 10.33 -23.74
N GLU A 80 -14.08 10.19 -23.50
CA GLU A 80 -15.08 10.04 -24.54
C GLU A 80 -15.42 11.42 -25.12
N ASN A 81 -15.31 11.56 -26.44
CA ASN A 81 -15.69 12.78 -27.12
C ASN A 81 -17.22 12.87 -27.36
N THR A 82 -17.69 13.96 -27.93
CA THR A 82 -19.11 14.20 -28.22
C THR A 82 -19.71 13.20 -29.23
N LEU A 83 -18.90 12.43 -29.92
CA LEU A 83 -19.30 11.41 -30.90
C LEU A 83 -19.28 9.99 -30.30
N GLY A 84 -18.94 9.85 -28.99
CA GLY A 84 -18.80 8.55 -28.34
C GLY A 84 -17.48 7.84 -28.63
N GLU A 85 -16.48 8.52 -29.19
CA GLU A 85 -15.17 7.96 -29.47
C GLU A 85 -14.20 8.24 -28.32
N LEU A 86 -13.34 7.26 -27.98
CA LEU A 86 -12.26 7.44 -27.01
C LEU A 86 -11.09 8.18 -27.66
N VAL A 87 -10.77 9.34 -27.13
CA VAL A 87 -9.67 10.18 -27.56
C VAL A 87 -8.72 10.48 -26.40
N PHE A 88 -7.44 10.71 -26.72
CA PHE A 88 -6.50 11.12 -25.69
C PHE A 88 -6.76 12.55 -25.21
N ILE A 89 -6.58 12.75 -23.89
CA ILE A 89 -6.56 14.11 -23.32
C ILE A 89 -5.45 14.91 -24.01
N PRO A 90 -5.71 16.15 -24.47
CA PRO A 90 -4.72 16.96 -25.15
C PRO A 90 -3.41 17.10 -24.32
N GLY A 91 -2.27 16.92 -24.99
CA GLY A 91 -0.94 16.95 -24.36
C GLY A 91 -0.53 15.66 -23.66
N THR A 92 -1.31 14.57 -23.79
CA THR A 92 -0.87 13.24 -23.36
C THR A 92 0.23 12.71 -24.26
N THR A 93 1.33 12.26 -23.65
CA THR A 93 2.44 11.63 -24.36
C THR A 93 2.73 10.24 -23.80
N VAL A 94 3.41 9.42 -24.60
CA VAL A 94 3.91 8.11 -24.13
C VAL A 94 4.81 8.29 -22.91
N ASP A 95 5.69 9.28 -22.92
CA ASP A 95 6.61 9.57 -21.83
C ASP A 95 5.87 9.87 -20.53
N ARG A 96 4.77 10.64 -20.61
CA ARG A 96 3.93 10.93 -19.43
C ARG A 96 3.33 9.67 -18.84
N ILE A 97 2.85 8.75 -19.65
CA ILE A 97 2.32 7.45 -19.20
C ILE A 97 3.43 6.60 -18.59
N ILE A 98 4.63 6.63 -19.17
CA ILE A 98 5.79 5.92 -18.62
C ILE A 98 6.23 6.48 -17.27
N ASP A 99 6.21 7.80 -17.11
CA ASP A 99 6.52 8.44 -15.83
C ASP A 99 5.54 8.03 -14.73
N ASP A 100 4.25 7.93 -15.03
CA ASP A 100 3.25 7.38 -14.10
C ASP A 100 3.58 5.93 -13.69
N ILE A 101 3.98 5.10 -14.64
CA ILE A 101 4.33 3.69 -14.39
C ILE A 101 5.57 3.59 -13.51
N VAL A 102 6.61 4.37 -13.81
CA VAL A 102 7.86 4.36 -13.04
C VAL A 102 7.65 4.97 -11.66
N PHE A 103 6.91 6.07 -11.56
CA PHE A 103 6.49 6.64 -10.28
C PHE A 103 5.77 5.60 -9.42
N ASN A 104 4.77 4.92 -9.99
CA ASN A 104 4.02 3.90 -9.26
C ASN A 104 4.92 2.74 -8.78
N LYS A 105 5.92 2.35 -9.58
CA LYS A 105 6.91 1.33 -9.18
C LYS A 105 7.73 1.82 -7.99
N GLU A 106 8.27 3.03 -8.04
CA GLU A 106 9.05 3.60 -6.94
C GLU A 106 8.18 3.78 -5.68
N LEU A 107 6.96 4.29 -5.82
CA LEU A 107 5.99 4.37 -4.71
C LEU A 107 5.71 3.01 -4.07
N CYS A 108 5.51 1.96 -4.86
CA CYS A 108 5.33 0.59 -4.35
C CYS A 108 6.55 0.10 -3.55
N ASN A 109 7.77 0.43 -4.01
CA ASN A 109 9.00 0.06 -3.30
C ASN A 109 9.11 0.78 -1.96
N SER A 110 8.95 2.10 -1.93
CA SER A 110 9.00 2.92 -0.72
C SER A 110 7.94 2.49 0.29
N LEU A 111 6.72 2.24 -0.18
CA LEU A 111 5.63 1.73 0.65
C LEU A 111 5.95 0.34 1.22
N SER A 112 6.49 -0.57 0.41
CA SER A 112 6.85 -1.91 0.86
C SER A 112 7.95 -1.90 1.92
N LEU A 113 8.94 -1.02 1.80
CA LEU A 113 9.99 -0.83 2.81
C LEU A 113 9.41 -0.30 4.12
N SER A 114 8.57 0.74 4.05
CA SER A 114 7.92 1.34 5.21
C SER A 114 6.99 0.35 5.93
N LEU A 115 6.19 -0.41 5.19
CA LEU A 115 5.35 -1.47 5.73
C LEU A 115 6.15 -2.59 6.38
N SER A 116 7.26 -2.98 5.78
CA SER A 116 8.15 -4.03 6.33
C SER A 116 8.79 -3.57 7.64
N PHE A 117 9.18 -2.30 7.73
CA PHE A 117 9.72 -1.71 8.97
C PHE A 117 8.63 -1.69 10.06
N PHE A 118 7.46 -1.16 9.76
CA PHE A 118 6.34 -1.13 10.71
C PHE A 118 5.96 -2.52 11.21
N ARG A 119 5.84 -3.49 10.30
CA ARG A 119 5.58 -4.88 10.62
C ARG A 119 6.60 -5.45 11.59
N LYS A 120 7.89 -5.28 11.31
CA LYS A 120 8.99 -5.81 12.13
C LYS A 120 8.92 -5.32 13.58
N ASN A 121 8.43 -4.11 13.80
CA ASN A 121 8.31 -3.52 15.14
C ASN A 121 6.97 -3.87 15.82
N LEU A 122 5.90 -3.99 15.04
CA LEU A 122 4.57 -4.35 15.57
C LEU A 122 4.50 -5.80 16.07
N GLU A 123 5.08 -6.76 15.35
CA GLU A 123 5.01 -8.20 15.70
C GLU A 123 5.44 -8.53 17.14
N PRO A 124 6.61 -8.06 17.63
CA PRO A 124 7.04 -8.33 19.00
C PRO A 124 6.10 -7.73 20.04
N LYS A 125 5.52 -6.57 19.76
CA LYS A 125 4.55 -5.91 20.65
C LYS A 125 3.27 -6.71 20.77
N LEU A 126 2.74 -7.18 19.64
CA LEU A 126 1.57 -8.05 19.64
C LEU A 126 1.81 -9.29 20.51
N GLY A 127 2.94 -9.97 20.30
CA GLY A 127 3.30 -11.16 21.07
C GLY A 127 3.46 -10.90 22.57
N SER A 128 4.16 -9.84 22.97
CA SER A 128 4.38 -9.51 24.38
C SER A 128 3.10 -9.06 25.09
N THR A 129 2.26 -8.27 24.42
CA THR A 129 0.99 -7.79 24.99
C THR A 129 0.01 -8.93 25.20
N ILE A 130 -0.07 -9.87 24.27
CA ILE A 130 -0.92 -11.06 24.41
C ILE A 130 -0.44 -11.92 25.57
N SER A 131 0.87 -12.16 25.67
CA SER A 131 1.45 -12.96 26.76
C SER A 131 1.14 -12.35 28.13
N PHE A 132 1.39 -11.05 28.27
CA PHE A 132 1.10 -10.33 29.50
C PHE A 132 -0.39 -10.38 29.87
N TRP A 133 -1.27 -10.18 28.90
CA TRP A 133 -2.71 -10.22 29.13
C TRP A 133 -3.18 -11.62 29.53
N ALA A 134 -2.66 -12.67 28.87
CA ALA A 134 -2.98 -14.06 29.19
C ALA A 134 -2.59 -14.44 30.60
N GLU A 135 -1.39 -14.08 31.02
CA GLU A 135 -0.88 -14.31 32.37
C GLU A 135 -1.74 -13.60 33.42
N SER A 136 -2.11 -12.34 33.16
CA SER A 136 -2.88 -11.49 34.07
C SER A 136 -4.32 -11.96 34.26
N ASN A 137 -4.92 -12.64 33.29
CA ASN A 137 -6.33 -13.03 33.30
C ASN A 137 -6.56 -14.53 33.46
N SER A 138 -5.53 -15.32 33.75
CA SER A 138 -5.63 -16.79 33.90
C SER A 138 -6.22 -17.51 32.68
N TRP A 139 -6.09 -16.93 31.49
CA TRP A 139 -6.63 -17.44 30.23
C TRP A 139 -5.68 -18.41 29.53
N SER A 140 -4.76 -19.01 30.29
CA SER A 140 -3.72 -19.92 29.79
C SER A 140 -4.25 -21.07 28.91
N GLY A 141 -5.51 -21.49 29.08
CA GLY A 141 -6.10 -22.59 28.31
C GLY A 141 -6.47 -22.24 26.86
N ILE A 142 -7.03 -21.06 26.61
CA ILE A 142 -7.51 -20.68 25.27
C ILE A 142 -6.37 -20.11 24.41
N ILE A 143 -5.47 -19.37 25.04
CA ILE A 143 -4.32 -18.79 24.34
C ILE A 143 -3.24 -19.86 24.11
N SER A 144 -3.15 -20.93 24.91
CA SER A 144 -2.20 -21.99 24.65
C SER A 144 -2.44 -22.73 23.32
N GLU A 145 -3.69 -22.86 22.87
CA GLU A 145 -3.98 -23.47 21.55
C GLU A 145 -3.75 -22.50 20.36
N HIS A 146 -4.01 -21.21 20.55
CA HIS A 146 -3.90 -20.21 19.48
C HIS A 146 -2.67 -19.31 19.65
N GLY A 147 -2.33 -18.93 20.85
CA GLY A 147 -1.20 -18.07 21.16
C GLY A 147 0.16 -18.77 21.10
N VAL A 148 0.23 -20.08 21.33
CA VAL A 148 1.49 -20.84 21.17
C VAL A 148 1.90 -20.91 19.70
N ASN A 149 0.96 -21.00 18.78
CA ASN A 149 1.26 -20.89 17.34
C ASN A 149 1.64 -19.47 16.93
N TYR A 150 1.10 -18.46 17.61
CA TYR A 150 1.42 -17.06 17.38
C TYR A 150 2.78 -16.69 18.00
N MET A 151 3.10 -17.24 19.17
CA MET A 151 4.38 -17.06 19.85
C MET A 151 5.52 -17.89 19.23
N ASN A 152 5.23 -18.80 18.34
CA ASN A 152 6.27 -19.48 17.60
C ASN A 152 6.90 -18.48 16.64
N ARG A 153 7.98 -17.82 17.09
CA ARG A 153 8.71 -16.74 16.39
C ARG A 153 8.90 -17.00 14.89
N LYS A 154 9.02 -18.28 14.52
CA LYS A 154 9.17 -18.70 13.13
C LYS A 154 7.93 -18.47 12.27
N CYS A 155 6.74 -18.58 12.87
CA CYS A 155 5.47 -18.29 12.16
C CYS A 155 5.23 -16.79 12.03
N LEU A 156 5.68 -15.98 13.00
CA LEU A 156 5.55 -14.52 12.98
C LEU A 156 6.50 -13.88 11.96
N GLU A 157 7.74 -14.37 11.88
CA GLU A 157 8.70 -13.89 10.89
C GLU A 157 8.26 -14.14 9.44
N GLU A 158 7.44 -15.18 9.23
CA GLU A 158 6.91 -15.56 7.92
C GLU A 158 5.48 -15.05 7.65
N ALA A 159 4.80 -14.51 8.66
CA ALA A 159 3.43 -14.03 8.52
C ALA A 159 3.33 -12.85 7.54
N SER A 160 2.34 -12.85 6.67
CA SER A 160 2.06 -11.69 5.83
C SER A 160 1.42 -10.57 6.67
N PHE A 161 1.49 -9.32 6.17
CA PHE A 161 0.84 -8.21 6.86
C PHE A 161 -0.68 -8.43 6.96
N GLU A 162 -1.26 -9.12 5.99
CA GLU A 162 -2.66 -9.53 5.97
C GLU A 162 -3.00 -10.47 7.13
N ALA A 163 -2.09 -11.41 7.45
CA ALA A 163 -2.27 -12.29 8.59
C ALA A 163 -2.25 -11.52 9.92
N ILE A 164 -1.32 -10.58 10.08
CA ILE A 164 -1.21 -9.76 11.29
C ILE A 164 -2.47 -8.93 11.50
N TRP A 165 -3.01 -8.32 10.44
CA TRP A 165 -4.25 -7.55 10.56
C TRP A 165 -5.44 -8.45 10.91
N MET A 166 -5.57 -9.61 10.28
CA MET A 166 -6.64 -10.57 10.60
C MET A 166 -6.57 -11.04 12.05
N ASP A 167 -5.37 -11.30 12.56
CA ASP A 167 -5.16 -11.71 13.94
C ASP A 167 -5.53 -10.58 14.91
N TYR A 168 -5.16 -9.34 14.61
CA TYR A 168 -5.51 -8.18 15.40
C TYR A 168 -7.04 -7.96 15.47
N ASP A 169 -7.72 -8.06 14.33
CA ASP A 169 -9.16 -7.75 14.23
C ASP A 169 -10.06 -8.91 14.68
N MET A 170 -9.66 -10.16 14.41
CA MET A 170 -10.52 -11.33 14.62
C MET A 170 -10.16 -12.19 15.82
N ILE A 171 -8.90 -12.20 16.24
CA ILE A 171 -8.39 -13.15 17.23
C ILE A 171 -8.15 -12.47 18.57
N PHE A 172 -7.69 -11.21 18.56
CA PHE A 172 -7.34 -10.54 19.80
C PHE A 172 -8.56 -10.16 20.62
N PRO A 173 -8.51 -10.39 21.95
CA PRO A 173 -9.47 -9.80 22.85
C PRO A 173 -9.48 -8.28 22.69
N ARG A 174 -10.66 -7.67 22.76
CA ARG A 174 -10.84 -6.24 22.58
C ARG A 174 -9.97 -5.39 23.52
N GLU A 175 -9.73 -5.89 24.72
CA GLU A 175 -8.85 -5.26 25.71
C GLU A 175 -7.40 -5.20 25.24
N VAL A 176 -6.90 -6.27 24.61
CA VAL A 176 -5.56 -6.35 24.03
C VAL A 176 -5.46 -5.38 22.84
N ALA A 177 -6.45 -5.37 21.97
CA ALA A 177 -6.51 -4.44 20.85
C ALA A 177 -6.45 -2.97 21.29
N ARG A 178 -7.16 -2.61 22.40
CA ARG A 178 -7.11 -1.27 22.99
C ARG A 178 -5.74 -0.91 23.54
N ILE A 179 -5.09 -1.83 24.25
CA ILE A 179 -3.74 -1.61 24.80
C ILE A 179 -2.79 -1.27 23.64
N ILE A 180 -2.79 -2.10 22.59
CA ILE A 180 -1.92 -1.91 21.44
C ILE A 180 -2.22 -0.58 20.74
N ALA A 181 -3.48 -0.29 20.42
CA ALA A 181 -3.88 0.96 19.76
C ALA A 181 -3.49 2.20 20.59
N SER A 182 -3.58 2.11 21.92
CA SER A 182 -3.24 3.22 22.83
C SER A 182 -1.75 3.58 22.78
N GLU A 183 -0.86 2.63 22.49
CA GLU A 183 0.57 2.90 22.29
C GLU A 183 0.83 3.83 21.10
N TYR A 184 -0.07 3.79 20.09
CA TYR A 184 -0.06 4.69 18.93
C TYR A 184 -0.94 5.92 19.12
N GLY A 185 -1.45 6.16 20.33
CA GLY A 185 -2.29 7.31 20.63
C GLY A 185 -3.65 7.30 19.96
N MET A 186 -4.22 6.14 19.68
CA MET A 186 -5.54 5.97 19.04
C MET A 186 -6.39 4.92 19.76
N ASP A 187 -7.66 4.85 19.38
CA ASP A 187 -8.55 3.76 19.78
C ASP A 187 -8.41 2.54 18.83
N GLU A 188 -8.95 1.42 19.26
CA GLU A 188 -8.89 0.16 18.53
C GLU A 188 -9.55 0.24 17.14
N TYR A 189 -10.59 1.07 16.99
CA TYR A 189 -11.33 1.20 15.73
C TYR A 189 -10.47 1.89 14.64
N HIS A 190 -9.87 3.03 14.97
CA HIS A 190 -8.99 3.74 14.02
C HIS A 190 -7.74 2.92 13.69
N PHE A 191 -7.14 2.27 14.69
CA PHE A 191 -5.96 1.45 14.46
C PHE A 191 -6.26 0.26 13.56
N SER A 192 -7.39 -0.44 13.76
CA SER A 192 -7.84 -1.53 12.90
C SER A 192 -8.08 -1.05 11.46
N GLN A 193 -8.73 0.10 11.27
CA GLN A 193 -8.90 0.68 9.93
C GLN A 193 -7.56 0.94 9.22
N TRP A 194 -6.58 1.50 9.93
CA TRP A 194 -5.26 1.78 9.37
C TRP A 194 -4.52 0.50 9.00
N LEU A 195 -4.59 -0.53 9.85
CA LEU A 195 -4.02 -1.85 9.55
C LEU A 195 -4.69 -2.52 8.35
N ASN A 196 -6.01 -2.41 8.23
CA ASN A 196 -6.75 -2.97 7.08
C ASN A 196 -6.27 -2.37 5.76
N ILE A 197 -6.22 -1.04 5.66
CA ILE A 197 -5.75 -0.36 4.45
C ILE A 197 -4.27 -0.66 4.20
N ALA A 198 -3.44 -0.72 5.24
CA ALA A 198 -2.03 -1.09 5.13
C ALA A 198 -1.85 -2.52 4.58
N SER A 199 -2.67 -3.47 5.06
CA SER A 199 -2.70 -4.85 4.59
C SER A 199 -3.05 -4.93 3.10
N TYR A 200 -4.12 -4.25 2.70
CA TYR A 200 -4.55 -4.21 1.31
C TYR A 200 -3.49 -3.57 0.39
N ALA A 201 -2.94 -2.43 0.81
CA ALA A 201 -1.87 -1.74 0.07
C ALA A 201 -0.59 -2.58 -0.02
N SER A 202 -0.26 -3.37 1.01
CA SER A 202 0.84 -4.35 0.98
C SER A 202 0.64 -5.36 -0.15
N GLY A 203 -0.56 -5.91 -0.27
CA GLY A 203 -0.89 -6.85 -1.35
C GLY A 203 -0.79 -6.23 -2.76
N LEU A 204 -1.17 -4.95 -2.90
CA LEU A 204 -1.05 -4.21 -4.16
C LEU A 204 0.40 -3.89 -4.50
N SER A 205 1.17 -3.37 -3.53
CA SER A 205 2.56 -2.93 -3.75
C SER A 205 3.49 -4.09 -4.09
N LYS A 206 3.35 -5.23 -3.43
CA LYS A 206 4.11 -6.46 -3.73
C LYS A 206 3.96 -6.94 -5.18
N LYS A 207 2.83 -6.63 -5.80
CA LYS A 207 2.52 -6.99 -7.20
C LYS A 207 2.75 -5.83 -8.17
N TYR A 208 3.25 -4.70 -7.70
CA TYR A 208 3.34 -3.46 -8.46
C TYR A 208 2.01 -3.10 -9.16
N ASN A 209 0.88 -3.32 -8.48
CA ASN A 209 -0.41 -2.87 -8.97
C ASN A 209 -0.48 -1.34 -8.90
N LYS A 210 -1.36 -0.76 -9.71
CA LYS A 210 -1.53 0.69 -9.78
C LYS A 210 -2.07 1.22 -8.45
N LEU A 211 -1.28 2.04 -7.75
CA LEU A 211 -1.66 2.78 -6.54
C LEU A 211 -2.01 4.25 -6.84
N ILE A 212 -1.36 4.81 -7.86
CA ILE A 212 -1.74 6.14 -8.37
C ILE A 212 -3.18 6.08 -8.91
N ASP A 213 -4.00 7.05 -8.58
CA ASP A 213 -5.43 7.14 -8.90
C ASP A 213 -6.28 6.00 -8.30
N HIS A 214 -5.72 5.20 -7.38
CA HIS A 214 -6.44 4.13 -6.73
C HIS A 214 -7.22 4.66 -5.53
N VAL A 215 -8.54 4.38 -5.52
CA VAL A 215 -9.42 4.69 -4.40
C VAL A 215 -9.70 3.39 -3.65
N PHE A 216 -9.39 3.36 -2.36
CA PHE A 216 -9.70 2.22 -1.51
C PHE A 216 -11.20 2.21 -1.20
N LEU A 217 -11.79 1.01 -1.14
CA LEU A 217 -13.21 0.84 -0.82
C LEU A 217 -13.48 1.10 0.67
N ASP A 218 -12.56 0.69 1.53
CA ASP A 218 -12.68 0.89 2.96
C ASP A 218 -12.24 2.30 3.36
N GLU A 219 -12.98 2.91 4.28
CA GLU A 219 -12.69 4.25 4.76
C GLU A 219 -11.52 4.22 5.76
N MET A 220 -10.59 5.16 5.61
CA MET A 220 -9.51 5.40 6.55
C MET A 220 -9.71 6.75 7.23
N LYS A 221 -10.11 6.74 8.50
CA LYS A 221 -10.36 7.95 9.29
C LYS A 221 -9.13 8.42 10.04
N CYS A 222 -8.96 9.74 10.10
CA CYS A 222 -7.97 10.35 10.99
C CYS A 222 -8.57 10.46 12.40
N PRO A 223 -7.89 9.92 13.44
CA PRO A 223 -8.31 10.15 14.82
C PRO A 223 -8.35 11.64 15.15
N ALA A 224 -9.41 12.08 15.85
CA ALA A 224 -9.62 13.51 16.14
C ALA A 224 -8.45 14.15 16.90
N ASN A 225 -7.84 13.42 17.83
CA ASN A 225 -6.66 13.86 18.61
C ASN A 225 -5.38 13.98 17.76
N LEU A 226 -5.32 13.30 16.60
CA LEU A 226 -4.17 13.34 15.68
C LEU A 226 -4.40 14.28 14.49
N SER A 227 -5.61 14.81 14.30
CA SER A 227 -5.96 15.63 13.12
C SER A 227 -5.03 16.84 12.90
N LYS A 228 -4.55 17.47 13.98
CA LYS A 228 -3.59 18.57 13.90
C LYS A 228 -2.19 18.16 13.40
N ARG A 229 -1.85 16.88 13.49
CA ARG A 229 -0.57 16.33 13.01
C ARG A 229 -0.57 16.04 11.52
N PHE A 230 -1.76 15.93 10.93
CA PHE A 230 -1.96 15.55 9.54
C PHE A 230 -2.68 16.64 8.74
N PRO A 231 -2.07 17.82 8.51
CA PRO A 231 -2.71 18.90 7.77
C PRO A 231 -3.04 18.51 6.32
N LEU A 232 -2.32 17.52 5.77
CA LEU A 232 -2.53 17.01 4.40
C LEU A 232 -3.53 15.84 4.33
N TRP A 233 -4.09 15.42 5.47
CA TRP A 233 -5.07 14.34 5.48
C TRP A 233 -6.33 14.73 4.73
N ASN A 234 -6.66 13.96 3.71
CA ASN A 234 -7.85 14.19 2.93
C ASN A 234 -8.98 13.24 3.36
N SER A 235 -9.92 13.75 4.14
CA SER A 235 -11.08 12.97 4.61
C SER A 235 -12.15 12.72 3.53
N LYS A 236 -12.00 13.31 2.35
CA LYS A 236 -12.97 13.19 1.26
C LYS A 236 -12.65 12.04 0.31
N VAL A 237 -11.41 11.56 0.33
CA VAL A 237 -10.94 10.53 -0.58
C VAL A 237 -10.08 9.50 0.16
N ASN A 238 -10.35 8.22 -0.10
CA ASN A 238 -9.61 7.10 0.47
C ASN A 238 -8.54 6.66 -0.52
N MET A 239 -7.43 7.40 -0.56
CA MET A 239 -6.31 7.12 -1.47
C MET A 239 -5.02 6.89 -0.68
N ILE A 240 -3.99 6.46 -1.38
CA ILE A 240 -2.70 6.05 -0.80
C ILE A 240 -2.04 7.16 0.02
N GLY A 241 -2.28 8.43 -0.26
CA GLY A 241 -1.71 9.57 0.48
C GLY A 241 -2.04 9.53 1.98
N ASN A 242 -3.27 9.21 2.35
CA ASN A 242 -3.64 9.06 3.77
C ASN A 242 -2.83 7.93 4.44
N LEU A 243 -2.63 6.80 3.74
CA LEU A 243 -1.81 5.71 4.28
C LEU A 243 -0.33 6.10 4.40
N VAL A 244 0.20 6.88 3.46
CA VAL A 244 1.57 7.41 3.54
C VAL A 244 1.76 8.21 4.83
N LEU A 245 0.84 9.14 5.13
CA LEU A 245 0.87 9.93 6.37
C LEU A 245 0.75 9.06 7.62
N ALA A 246 -0.16 8.07 7.58
CA ALA A 246 -0.37 7.15 8.69
C ALA A 246 0.87 6.30 8.97
N LEU A 247 1.48 5.70 7.95
CA LEU A 247 2.69 4.89 8.09
C LEU A 247 3.90 5.71 8.55
N ASP A 248 4.05 6.92 8.05
CA ASP A 248 5.10 7.83 8.51
C ASP A 248 4.98 8.13 10.00
N TYR A 249 3.74 8.32 10.48
CA TYR A 249 3.45 8.48 11.90
C TYR A 249 3.71 7.20 12.71
N LEU A 250 3.19 6.07 12.27
CA LEU A 250 3.34 4.79 12.97
C LEU A 250 4.81 4.41 13.12
N ASN A 251 5.60 4.59 12.07
CA ASN A 251 7.03 4.31 12.10
C ASN A 251 7.79 5.24 13.05
N LYS A 252 7.41 6.53 13.13
CA LYS A 252 8.00 7.49 14.10
C LYS A 252 7.61 7.20 15.54
N VAL A 253 6.46 6.59 15.79
CA VAL A 253 6.08 6.13 17.12
C VAL A 253 6.92 4.93 17.53
N GLU A 254 7.21 4.01 16.60
CA GLU A 254 8.04 2.84 16.86
C GLU A 254 9.51 3.21 17.12
N GLU A 255 10.06 4.09 16.35
CA GLU A 255 11.44 4.51 16.49
C GLU A 255 11.56 6.03 16.48
N LYS A 256 11.92 6.61 17.64
CA LYS A 256 12.07 8.07 17.78
C LYS A 256 13.12 8.68 16.86
N HIS A 257 14.04 7.89 16.36
CA HIS A 257 15.12 8.27 15.45
C HIS A 257 14.90 7.71 14.02
N TYR A 258 13.64 7.47 13.65
CA TYR A 258 13.33 7.07 12.29
C TYR A 258 13.56 8.25 11.33
N ASP A 259 14.76 8.27 10.75
CA ASP A 259 15.23 9.38 9.91
C ASP A 259 14.63 9.35 8.50
N GLN A 260 14.06 8.21 8.09
CA GLN A 260 13.43 8.05 6.78
C GLN A 260 11.95 8.45 6.86
N SER A 261 11.63 9.65 6.39
CA SER A 261 10.23 10.05 6.25
C SER A 261 9.66 9.56 4.93
N LEU A 262 8.71 8.60 5.02
CA LEU A 262 7.97 8.12 3.86
C LEU A 262 7.21 9.27 3.18
N GLU A 263 6.64 10.19 3.96
CA GLU A 263 5.97 11.38 3.44
C GLU A 263 6.93 12.20 2.57
N LYS A 264 8.13 12.50 3.07
CA LYS A 264 9.13 13.27 2.32
C LYS A 264 9.56 12.55 1.04
N GLU A 265 9.84 11.25 1.14
CA GLU A 265 10.24 10.44 -0.02
C GLU A 265 9.15 10.47 -1.11
N VAL A 266 7.88 10.33 -0.72
CA VAL A 266 6.76 10.40 -1.68
C VAL A 266 6.63 11.78 -2.30
N TRP A 267 6.86 12.89 -1.55
CA TRP A 267 6.90 14.23 -2.13
C TRP A 267 8.04 14.40 -3.12
N ASP A 268 9.22 13.87 -2.83
CA ASP A 268 10.37 13.90 -3.74
C ASP A 268 10.07 13.12 -5.05
N LEU A 269 9.38 11.98 -4.94
CA LEU A 269 8.92 11.22 -6.10
C LEU A 269 7.88 11.98 -6.93
N LEU A 270 6.90 12.63 -6.28
CA LEU A 270 5.89 13.45 -6.96
C LEU A 270 6.56 14.57 -7.76
N ALA A 271 7.54 15.24 -7.16
CA ALA A 271 8.31 16.31 -7.81
C ALA A 271 9.15 15.75 -8.98
N LYS A 272 9.88 14.65 -8.77
CA LYS A 272 10.75 14.00 -9.77
C LYS A 272 10.00 13.64 -11.05
N TYR A 273 8.78 13.13 -10.94
CA TYR A 273 7.97 12.70 -12.08
C TYR A 273 6.88 13.71 -12.47
N SER A 274 6.88 14.89 -11.85
CA SER A 274 5.87 15.93 -12.08
C SER A 274 4.44 15.39 -11.95
N ILE A 275 4.19 14.52 -10.96
CA ILE A 275 2.87 13.96 -10.67
C ILE A 275 2.07 14.94 -9.82
N ASN A 276 0.80 15.17 -10.20
CA ASN A 276 -0.10 15.98 -9.38
C ASN A 276 -0.41 15.24 -8.05
N PRO A 277 -0.14 15.85 -6.88
CA PRO A 277 -0.39 15.26 -5.58
C PRO A 277 -1.82 14.73 -5.36
N ASN A 278 -2.81 15.36 -6.00
CA ASN A 278 -4.20 14.92 -5.90
C ASN A 278 -4.41 13.48 -6.44
N ARG A 279 -3.54 12.99 -7.33
CA ARG A 279 -3.61 11.65 -7.90
C ARG A 279 -3.27 10.53 -6.90
N ILE A 280 -2.71 10.90 -5.76
CA ILE A 280 -2.50 9.98 -4.63
C ILE A 280 -3.31 10.39 -3.40
N GLY A 281 -4.13 11.44 -3.51
CA GLY A 281 -5.05 11.90 -2.48
C GLY A 281 -4.53 13.03 -1.59
N PHE A 282 -3.34 13.58 -1.82
CA PHE A 282 -2.89 14.79 -1.12
C PHE A 282 -3.62 16.02 -1.65
N ASP A 283 -4.06 16.90 -0.74
CA ASP A 283 -4.60 18.21 -1.14
C ASP A 283 -3.42 19.14 -1.47
N GLY A 284 -3.23 19.38 -2.77
CA GLY A 284 -2.09 20.14 -3.29
C GLY A 284 -2.08 21.64 -2.95
N LYS A 285 -3.11 22.14 -2.23
CA LYS A 285 -3.24 23.58 -2.01
C LYS A 285 -2.29 24.16 -0.97
N ASP A 286 -1.80 23.36 -0.02
CA ASP A 286 -1.07 23.89 1.14
C ASP A 286 0.46 23.89 1.01
N LYS A 287 1.06 23.10 0.11
CA LYS A 287 2.54 23.11 -0.06
C LYS A 287 3.08 23.98 -1.20
N MET A 288 2.22 24.50 -2.07
CA MET A 288 2.67 25.46 -3.09
C MET A 288 2.83 26.90 -2.57
N SER A 289 2.46 27.19 -1.32
CA SER A 289 2.50 28.54 -0.76
C SER A 289 3.69 28.84 0.16
N GLY A 290 4.58 27.90 0.39
CA GLY A 290 5.68 28.20 1.29
C GLY A 290 6.92 27.36 1.10
N ASP A 291 7.70 27.52 0.05
CA ASP A 291 9.12 27.19 -0.05
C ASP A 291 9.62 26.90 -1.48
N VAL A 292 8.90 27.41 -2.48
CA VAL A 292 9.50 27.55 -3.83
C VAL A 292 9.66 29.02 -4.16
N LEU A 293 10.44 29.71 -3.33
CA LEU A 293 11.13 30.94 -3.67
C LEU A 293 12.48 30.85 -2.96
N VAL A 294 13.48 30.36 -3.66
CA VAL A 294 14.85 30.87 -3.69
C VAL A 294 15.69 29.96 -4.57
N VAL A 295 16.07 30.58 -5.67
CA VAL A 295 17.15 30.41 -6.64
C VAL A 295 16.82 29.53 -7.83
#